data_aabd3e2b1fa68b3138a589500b86f2e5
#
_entry.id   aabd3e2b1fa68b3138a589500b86f2e5
#
_cell.length_a   1.000
_cell.length_b   1.000
_cell.length_c   1.000
_cell.angle_alpha   90.00
_cell.angle_beta   90.00
_cell.angle_gamma   90.00
#
_symmetry.space_group_name_H-M   'P 1'
#
loop_
_entity.id
_entity.type
_entity.pdbx_description
1 polymer ?
#
loop_
_entity_poly.entity_id
_entity_poly.type
_entity_poly.pdbx_seq_one_letter_code
_entity_poly.pdbx_strand_id
1 'polypeptide(L)'
;QQAGQLQPSEEARPNQETQQNVALPALTRAEKLGKLAAKAGFDWTGIETVYEKINEEIRRLQSELEENEISGESVEEELGDILLTVVSLARHLRIDPELALRRANAKFERRFRFIEKQLLKAGQSPENVSLQKLEKLWQEAKQIQKL
;
A
#
# COMPACT_ATOMS: atom_id res chain seq x y z
N GLN A 1 8.07 33.07 -50.13
CA GLN A 1 7.25 32.62 -48.97
C GLN A 1 7.75 31.23 -48.54
N GLN A 2 8.63 31.19 -47.53
CA GLN A 2 9.01 29.94 -46.90
C GLN A 2 7.99 29.66 -45.82
N ALA A 3 7.19 28.58 -45.98
CA ALA A 3 6.36 28.03 -44.94
C ALA A 3 7.27 27.43 -43.86
N GLY A 4 7.24 28.06 -42.67
CA GLY A 4 7.96 27.52 -41.52
C GLY A 4 7.36 26.15 -41.17
N GLN A 5 8.17 25.11 -41.28
CA GLN A 5 7.85 23.81 -40.73
C GLN A 5 7.88 23.95 -39.23
N LEU A 6 6.70 23.86 -38.61
CA LEU A 6 6.55 23.61 -37.17
C LEU A 6 7.17 22.25 -36.92
N GLN A 7 8.33 22.22 -36.25
CA GLN A 7 8.88 20.98 -35.70
C GLN A 7 7.90 20.45 -34.68
N PRO A 8 7.60 19.14 -34.67
CA PRO A 8 6.79 18.57 -33.62
C PRO A 8 7.45 18.88 -32.27
N SER A 9 6.66 19.39 -31.34
CA SER A 9 7.06 19.58 -29.96
C SER A 9 7.77 18.31 -29.49
N GLU A 10 9.03 18.45 -29.03
CA GLU A 10 9.71 17.37 -28.33
C GLU A 10 8.76 16.86 -27.24
N GLU A 11 8.17 15.70 -27.45
CA GLU A 11 7.48 14.98 -26.38
C GLU A 11 8.51 14.81 -25.28
N ALA A 12 8.23 15.39 -24.12
CA ALA A 12 9.14 15.37 -22.99
C ALA A 12 9.49 13.90 -22.69
N ARG A 13 10.73 13.53 -22.95
CA ARG A 13 11.21 12.17 -22.67
C ARG A 13 11.09 11.92 -21.18
N PRO A 14 10.55 10.74 -20.75
CA PRO A 14 10.50 10.41 -19.34
C PRO A 14 11.88 10.54 -18.71
N ASN A 15 11.93 11.08 -17.49
CA ASN A 15 13.15 11.19 -16.73
C ASN A 15 13.81 9.81 -16.61
N GLN A 16 15.11 9.72 -16.85
CA GLN A 16 15.85 8.44 -16.75
C GLN A 16 15.70 7.79 -15.37
N GLU A 17 15.65 8.58 -14.31
CA GLU A 17 15.43 8.08 -12.94
C GLU A 17 14.06 7.41 -12.80
N THR A 18 13.02 7.95 -13.43
CA THR A 18 11.68 7.35 -13.45
C THR A 18 11.67 6.00 -14.16
N GLN A 19 12.42 5.88 -15.28
CA GLN A 19 12.54 4.64 -16.04
C GLN A 19 13.33 3.56 -15.28
N GLN A 20 14.39 3.94 -14.57
CA GLN A 20 15.23 2.99 -13.82
C GLN A 20 14.48 2.30 -12.69
N ASN A 21 13.41 2.90 -12.19
CA ASN A 21 12.64 2.39 -11.05
C ASN A 21 11.59 1.33 -11.42
N VAL A 22 11.39 1.02 -12.72
CA VAL A 22 10.32 0.10 -13.19
C VAL A 22 10.47 -1.31 -12.64
N ALA A 23 11.70 -1.82 -12.46
CA ALA A 23 11.97 -3.18 -11.96
C ALA A 23 11.95 -3.31 -10.43
N LEU A 24 11.75 -2.22 -9.68
CA LEU A 24 11.74 -2.24 -8.22
C LEU A 24 10.43 -2.84 -7.67
N PRO A 25 10.45 -3.40 -6.44
CA PRO A 25 9.23 -3.74 -5.73
C PRO A 25 8.25 -2.56 -5.68
N ALA A 26 6.96 -2.83 -5.75
CA ALA A 26 5.95 -1.79 -5.97
C ALA A 26 5.96 -0.67 -4.92
N LEU A 27 6.11 -1.00 -3.64
CA LEU A 27 6.15 0.01 -2.57
C LEU A 27 7.43 0.85 -2.65
N THR A 28 8.56 0.23 -2.94
CA THR A 28 9.84 0.92 -3.13
C THR A 28 9.76 1.87 -4.33
N ARG A 29 9.19 1.42 -5.43
CA ARG A 29 8.97 2.25 -6.61
C ARG A 29 8.07 3.44 -6.29
N ALA A 30 6.95 3.21 -5.61
CA ALA A 30 6.01 4.27 -5.22
C ALA A 30 6.69 5.33 -4.34
N GLU A 31 7.53 4.92 -3.37
CA GLU A 31 8.31 5.84 -2.55
C GLU A 31 9.25 6.71 -3.39
N LYS A 32 9.98 6.09 -4.32
CA LYS A 32 10.92 6.81 -5.20
C LYS A 32 10.21 7.78 -6.13
N LEU A 33 9.07 7.39 -6.71
CA LEU A 33 8.25 8.27 -7.54
C LEU A 33 7.73 9.46 -6.73
N GLY A 34 7.31 9.23 -5.49
CA GLY A 34 6.88 10.29 -4.58
C GLY A 34 8.00 11.27 -4.25
N LYS A 35 9.21 10.78 -4.01
CA LYS A 35 10.40 11.63 -3.79
C LYS A 35 10.75 12.47 -5.00
N LEU A 36 10.68 11.91 -6.20
CA LEU A 36 10.90 12.65 -7.44
C LEU A 36 9.85 13.75 -7.64
N ALA A 37 8.59 13.43 -7.42
CA ALA A 37 7.50 14.40 -7.49
C ALA A 37 7.69 15.54 -6.49
N ALA A 38 8.04 15.23 -5.25
CA ALA A 38 8.29 16.19 -4.19
C ALA A 38 9.43 17.16 -4.54
N LYS A 39 10.50 16.67 -5.14
CA LYS A 39 11.61 17.53 -5.64
C LYS A 39 11.13 18.52 -6.70
N ALA A 40 10.15 18.15 -7.50
CA ALA A 40 9.56 19.03 -8.51
C ALA A 40 8.49 19.97 -7.95
N GLY A 41 8.26 19.95 -6.64
CA GLY A 41 7.24 20.77 -5.97
C GLY A 41 5.86 20.14 -5.88
N PHE A 42 5.70 18.90 -6.34
CA PHE A 42 4.44 18.18 -6.29
C PHE A 42 4.39 17.25 -5.07
N ASP A 43 3.92 17.79 -3.95
CA ASP A 43 3.81 17.06 -2.69
C ASP A 43 2.69 17.60 -1.81
N TRP A 44 2.25 16.77 -0.87
CA TRP A 44 1.32 17.16 0.20
C TRP A 44 2.01 18.13 1.17
N THR A 45 1.24 19.07 1.70
CA THR A 45 1.79 20.11 2.59
C THR A 45 2.14 19.61 3.99
N GLY A 46 1.77 18.39 4.36
CA GLY A 46 2.08 17.81 5.66
C GLY A 46 1.29 16.54 5.94
N ILE A 47 1.57 15.91 7.07
CA ILE A 47 0.98 14.65 7.51
C ILE A 47 -0.55 14.75 7.63
N GLU A 48 -1.06 15.84 8.17
CA GLU A 48 -2.51 16.06 8.36
C GLU A 48 -3.27 15.99 7.04
N THR A 49 -2.73 16.62 6.00
CA THR A 49 -3.33 16.60 4.66
C THR A 49 -3.34 15.18 4.08
N VAL A 50 -2.30 14.40 4.33
CA VAL A 50 -2.23 13.01 3.89
C VAL A 50 -3.29 12.15 4.61
N TYR A 51 -3.46 12.32 5.91
CA TYR A 51 -4.52 11.63 6.67
C TYR A 51 -5.91 11.93 6.12
N GLU A 52 -6.20 13.19 5.88
CA GLU A 52 -7.49 13.61 5.32
C GLU A 52 -7.74 12.96 3.96
N LYS A 53 -6.71 12.92 3.13
CA LYS A 53 -6.79 12.31 1.79
C LYS A 53 -7.07 10.81 1.85
N ILE A 54 -6.37 10.09 2.71
CA ILE A 54 -6.60 8.63 2.91
C ILE A 54 -8.04 8.40 3.34
N ASN A 55 -8.51 9.13 4.33
CA ASN A 55 -9.87 8.98 4.87
C ASN A 55 -10.93 9.33 3.81
N GLU A 56 -10.71 10.37 3.03
CA GLU A 56 -11.60 10.76 1.94
C GLU A 56 -11.69 9.67 0.86
N GLU A 57 -10.56 9.12 0.45
CA GLU A 57 -10.53 8.07 -0.57
C GLU A 57 -11.20 6.78 -0.11
N ILE A 58 -11.00 6.39 1.16
CA ILE A 58 -11.68 5.23 1.76
C ILE A 58 -13.19 5.45 1.79
N ARG A 59 -13.66 6.62 2.22
CA ARG A 59 -15.09 6.95 2.25
C ARG A 59 -15.70 6.95 0.86
N ARG A 60 -14.98 7.48 -0.13
CA ARG A 60 -15.41 7.49 -1.52
C ARG A 60 -15.58 6.07 -2.04
N LEU A 61 -14.61 5.19 -1.78
CA LEU A 61 -14.70 3.78 -2.17
C LEU A 61 -15.90 3.09 -1.52
N GLN A 62 -16.13 3.32 -0.21
CA GLN A 62 -17.30 2.78 0.49
C GLN A 62 -18.61 3.23 -0.15
N SER A 63 -18.75 4.52 -0.43
CA SER A 63 -19.94 5.06 -1.08
C SER A 63 -20.18 4.46 -2.46
N GLU A 64 -19.14 4.34 -3.26
CA GLU A 64 -19.24 3.77 -4.61
C GLU A 64 -19.67 2.30 -4.56
N LEU A 65 -19.16 1.52 -3.60
CA LEU A 65 -19.52 0.10 -3.42
C LEU A 65 -20.99 -0.08 -2.95
N GLU A 66 -21.51 0.87 -2.19
CA GLU A 66 -22.90 0.85 -1.71
C GLU A 66 -23.93 1.27 -2.77
N GLU A 67 -23.56 2.20 -3.64
CA GLU A 67 -24.50 2.84 -4.57
C GLU A 67 -24.64 2.14 -5.92
N ASN A 68 -23.63 1.40 -6.39
CA ASN A 68 -23.58 0.93 -7.77
C ASN A 68 -22.91 -0.42 -7.96
N GLU A 69 -23.26 -1.09 -9.08
CA GLU A 69 -22.43 -2.12 -9.68
C GLU A 69 -21.14 -1.49 -10.22
N ILE A 70 -20.09 -1.48 -9.39
CA ILE A 70 -18.79 -0.97 -9.79
C ILE A 70 -18.03 -2.09 -10.51
N SER A 71 -17.35 -1.73 -11.61
CA SER A 71 -16.46 -2.67 -12.27
C SER A 71 -15.27 -3.01 -11.36
N GLY A 72 -14.83 -4.27 -11.37
CA GLY A 72 -13.65 -4.69 -10.62
C GLY A 72 -12.41 -3.86 -10.94
N GLU A 73 -12.29 -3.39 -12.17
CA GLU A 73 -11.22 -2.52 -12.65
C GLU A 73 -11.21 -1.15 -11.95
N SER A 74 -12.39 -0.54 -11.76
CA SER A 74 -12.54 0.73 -11.05
C SER A 74 -12.19 0.59 -9.56
N VAL A 75 -12.58 -0.50 -8.93
CA VAL A 75 -12.25 -0.80 -7.52
C VAL A 75 -10.75 -1.02 -7.35
N GLU A 76 -10.12 -1.73 -8.26
CA GLU A 76 -8.66 -1.95 -8.27
C GLU A 76 -7.88 -0.63 -8.37
N GLU A 77 -8.30 0.24 -9.29
CA GLU A 77 -7.69 1.55 -9.49
C GLU A 77 -7.79 2.42 -8.23
N GLU A 78 -8.97 2.49 -7.62
CA GLU A 78 -9.21 3.24 -6.38
C GLU A 78 -8.36 2.70 -5.21
N LEU A 79 -8.30 1.38 -5.06
CA LEU A 79 -7.47 0.73 -4.04
C LEU A 79 -5.99 1.02 -4.27
N GLY A 80 -5.54 1.01 -5.52
CA GLY A 80 -4.17 1.37 -5.89
C GLY A 80 -3.83 2.80 -5.47
N ASP A 81 -4.74 3.75 -5.68
CA ASP A 81 -4.58 5.15 -5.27
C ASP A 81 -4.50 5.29 -3.74
N ILE A 82 -5.31 4.54 -3.00
CA ILE A 82 -5.25 4.48 -1.54
C ILE A 82 -3.87 3.98 -1.08
N LEU A 83 -3.38 2.90 -1.65
CA LEU A 83 -2.06 2.35 -1.32
C LEU A 83 -0.95 3.36 -1.62
N LEU A 84 -1.03 4.06 -2.75
CA LEU A 84 -0.06 5.10 -3.11
C LEU A 84 -0.06 6.24 -2.09
N THR A 85 -1.22 6.66 -1.61
CA THR A 85 -1.34 7.70 -0.58
C THR A 85 -0.79 7.21 0.77
N VAL A 86 -0.98 5.94 1.12
CA VAL A 86 -0.35 5.33 2.30
C VAL A 86 1.18 5.36 2.20
N VAL A 87 1.74 5.10 1.03
CA VAL A 87 3.19 5.23 0.79
C VAL A 87 3.65 6.69 0.98
N SER A 88 2.85 7.67 0.54
CA SER A 88 3.12 9.08 0.81
C SER A 88 3.16 9.40 2.30
N LEU A 89 2.25 8.80 3.08
CA LEU A 89 2.28 8.90 4.54
C LEU A 89 3.59 8.37 5.12
N ALA A 90 4.02 7.19 4.70
CA ALA A 90 5.28 6.59 5.13
C ALA A 90 6.47 7.52 4.85
N ARG A 91 6.50 8.12 3.66
CA ARG A 91 7.54 9.08 3.27
C ARG A 91 7.54 10.31 4.18
N HIS A 92 6.39 10.89 4.48
CA HIS A 92 6.28 12.03 5.39
C HIS A 92 6.69 11.69 6.83
N LEU A 93 6.48 10.44 7.25
CA LEU A 93 6.95 9.93 8.54
C LEU A 93 8.41 9.49 8.54
N ARG A 94 9.09 9.55 7.40
CA ARG A 94 10.45 9.06 7.19
C ARG A 94 10.61 7.56 7.49
N ILE A 95 9.61 6.80 7.11
CA ILE A 95 9.58 5.33 7.23
C ILE A 95 9.70 4.74 5.84
N ASP A 96 10.54 3.72 5.69
CA ASP A 96 10.62 2.92 4.49
C ASP A 96 9.39 2.00 4.41
N PRO A 97 8.47 2.21 3.44
CA PRO A 97 7.24 1.43 3.37
C PRO A 97 7.47 -0.04 3.03
N GLU A 98 8.48 -0.36 2.22
CA GLU A 98 8.82 -1.74 1.88
C GLU A 98 9.31 -2.50 3.11
N LEU A 99 10.21 -1.89 3.88
CA LEU A 99 10.71 -2.48 5.12
C LEU A 99 9.61 -2.62 6.17
N ALA A 100 8.73 -1.63 6.29
CA ALA A 100 7.60 -1.67 7.22
C ALA A 100 6.68 -2.86 6.91
N LEU A 101 6.34 -3.06 5.63
CA LEU A 101 5.48 -4.17 5.23
C LEU A 101 6.18 -5.53 5.36
N ARG A 102 7.47 -5.63 5.04
CA ARG A 102 8.26 -6.84 5.26
C ARG A 102 8.26 -7.27 6.72
N ARG A 103 8.42 -6.33 7.64
CA ARG A 103 8.35 -6.59 9.09
C ARG A 103 6.96 -7.02 9.53
N ALA A 104 5.92 -6.39 8.98
CA ALA A 104 4.55 -6.79 9.25
C ALA A 104 4.25 -8.20 8.74
N ASN A 105 4.72 -8.55 7.54
CA ASN A 105 4.60 -9.89 6.98
C ASN A 105 5.29 -10.94 7.86
N ALA A 106 6.51 -10.69 8.29
CA ALA A 106 7.25 -11.60 9.15
C ALA A 106 6.57 -11.80 10.51
N LYS A 107 6.04 -10.74 11.08
CA LYS A 107 5.26 -10.79 12.32
C LYS A 107 3.97 -11.60 12.15
N PHE A 108 3.23 -11.36 11.07
CA PHE A 108 2.02 -12.13 10.76
C PHE A 108 2.34 -13.62 10.62
N GLU A 109 3.38 -13.96 9.88
CA GLU A 109 3.82 -15.34 9.67
C GLU A 109 4.17 -16.03 10.99
N ARG A 110 4.92 -15.38 11.87
CA ARG A 110 5.27 -15.95 13.20
C ARG A 110 4.02 -16.22 14.04
N ARG A 111 3.06 -15.30 14.06
CA ARG A 111 1.82 -15.44 14.82
C ARG A 111 0.93 -16.55 14.25
N PHE A 112 0.85 -16.62 12.93
CA PHE A 112 0.07 -17.67 12.27
C PHE A 112 0.67 -19.06 12.52
N ARG A 113 1.99 -19.19 12.47
CA ARG A 113 2.68 -20.45 12.83
C ARG A 113 2.47 -20.85 14.29
N PHE A 114 2.41 -19.90 15.18
CA PHE A 114 2.04 -20.16 16.58
C PHE A 114 0.63 -20.75 16.67
N ILE A 115 -0.32 -20.18 15.97
CA ILE A 115 -1.70 -20.68 15.93
C ILE A 115 -1.74 -22.11 15.38
N GLU A 116 -1.08 -22.36 14.26
CA GLU A 116 -0.98 -23.71 13.68
C GLU A 116 -0.40 -24.73 14.65
N LYS A 117 0.66 -24.38 15.36
CA LYS A 117 1.27 -25.24 16.38
C LYS A 117 0.33 -25.56 17.53
N GLN A 118 -0.38 -24.57 18.05
CA GLN A 118 -1.32 -24.77 19.15
C GLN A 118 -2.48 -25.69 18.73
N LEU A 119 -3.00 -25.49 17.53
CA LEU A 119 -4.04 -26.34 16.98
C LEU A 119 -3.58 -27.76 16.73
N LEU A 120 -2.39 -27.94 16.19
CA LEU A 120 -1.81 -29.26 15.92
C LEU A 120 -1.67 -30.09 17.20
N LYS A 121 -1.28 -29.47 18.33
CA LYS A 121 -1.23 -30.13 19.64
C LYS A 121 -2.57 -30.69 20.08
N ALA A 122 -3.67 -30.06 19.68
CA ALA A 122 -5.03 -30.49 19.98
C ALA A 122 -5.63 -31.38 18.87
N GLY A 123 -4.85 -31.78 17.87
CA GLY A 123 -5.32 -32.54 16.72
C GLY A 123 -6.25 -31.76 15.79
N GLN A 124 -6.12 -30.46 15.78
CA GLN A 124 -6.96 -29.54 14.99
C GLN A 124 -6.16 -28.81 13.93
N SER A 125 -6.84 -28.18 12.98
CA SER A 125 -6.27 -27.30 11.96
C SER A 125 -7.10 -26.02 11.85
N PRO A 126 -6.56 -24.93 11.27
CA PRO A 126 -7.28 -23.66 11.16
C PRO A 126 -8.65 -23.77 10.49
N GLU A 127 -8.78 -24.63 9.49
CA GLU A 127 -10.04 -24.83 8.74
C GLU A 127 -11.15 -25.44 9.59
N ASN A 128 -10.79 -26.14 10.66
CA ASN A 128 -11.73 -26.95 11.48
C ASN A 128 -12.16 -26.28 12.78
N VAL A 129 -11.75 -25.04 13.01
CA VAL A 129 -12.07 -24.28 14.22
C VAL A 129 -12.81 -22.99 13.89
N SER A 130 -13.51 -22.43 14.88
CA SER A 130 -14.22 -21.16 14.71
C SER A 130 -13.27 -19.97 14.58
N LEU A 131 -13.76 -18.90 13.95
CA LEU A 131 -13.03 -17.63 13.91
C LEU A 131 -12.74 -17.10 15.32
N GLN A 132 -13.66 -17.27 16.27
CA GLN A 132 -13.45 -16.88 17.68
C GLN A 132 -12.24 -17.59 18.29
N LYS A 133 -12.08 -18.89 18.01
CA LYS A 133 -10.92 -19.68 18.46
C LYS A 133 -9.62 -19.13 17.87
N LEU A 134 -9.61 -18.84 16.57
CA LEU A 134 -8.45 -18.27 15.87
C LEU A 134 -8.09 -16.89 16.43
N GLU A 135 -9.06 -16.03 16.67
CA GLU A 135 -8.84 -14.70 17.26
C GLU A 135 -8.25 -14.78 18.67
N LYS A 136 -8.73 -15.72 19.47
CA LYS A 136 -8.18 -15.96 20.82
C LYS A 136 -6.71 -16.36 20.74
N LEU A 137 -6.37 -17.29 19.87
CA LEU A 137 -4.99 -17.73 19.65
C LEU A 137 -4.11 -16.61 19.10
N TRP A 138 -4.66 -15.76 18.25
CA TRP A 138 -3.99 -14.56 17.76
C TRP A 138 -3.63 -13.60 18.87
N GLN A 139 -4.55 -13.35 19.82
CA GLN A 139 -4.28 -12.51 20.99
C GLN A 139 -3.20 -13.14 21.89
N GLU A 140 -3.21 -14.45 22.07
CA GLU A 140 -2.17 -15.17 22.81
C GLU A 140 -0.80 -15.00 22.13
N ALA A 141 -0.74 -15.14 20.81
CA ALA A 141 0.47 -14.94 20.03
C ALA A 141 1.03 -13.52 20.20
N LYS A 142 0.18 -12.51 20.23
CA LYS A 142 0.59 -11.12 20.50
C LYS A 142 1.23 -10.94 21.87
N GLN A 143 0.73 -11.59 22.89
CA GLN A 143 1.25 -11.49 24.25
C GLN A 143 2.65 -12.09 24.35
N ILE A 144 2.88 -13.24 23.72
CA ILE A 144 4.16 -13.93 23.72
C ILE A 144 5.25 -13.10 23.02
N GLN A 145 4.90 -12.41 21.93
CA GLN A 145 5.83 -11.59 21.16
C GLN A 145 6.23 -10.27 21.83
N LYS A 146 5.54 -9.83 22.85
CA LYS A 146 5.92 -8.65 23.64
C LYS A 146 7.03 -8.91 24.66
N LEU A 147 7.36 -10.17 24.84
CA LEU A 147 8.45 -10.62 25.71
C LEU A 147 9.75 -10.74 24.89
#